data_b2038f2744cabc6404a1869588228af5
#
_entry.id   b2038f2744cabc6404a1869588228af5
#
_cell.length_a   1.000
_cell.length_b   1.000
_cell.length_c   1.000
_cell.angle_alpha   90.00
_cell.angle_beta   90.00
_cell.angle_gamma   90.00
#
_symmetry.space_group_name_H-M   'P 1'
#
loop_
_entity.id
_entity.type
_entity.pdbx_description
1 polymer ?
#
loop_
_entity_poly.entity_id
_entity_poly.type
_entity_poly.pdbx_seq_one_letter_code
_entity_poly.pdbx_strand_id
1 'polypeptide(L)'
;MMRLAKWTAPRSRRLLAEAVASPPALSRRGLLAACACCAVAALPFGPARAVTPAPGRPLHGRLDAAARGIEAQMIAWRRDIHQNPELGNQERRTAGLAAAHLRRLGYEVREGVAVTGVIGVLRGGAGPGPVLALRADMDALPVAEQVDLPFASRARATWDGVEVPVMHACGHDCHTAILMAIAEVLAANRDALRGTVKLIFQPAEENLPRGEIGGAKRMLAEGAFADPKPDAVFGLHVIAGMPAGTIAYRPGPAHASSDQFRIVVRGRQAHGAMPWEGVDPVVIGAQVVSALQTIQSRQVDVNEPSVLTVGTFQGGARANIVPDRVEMSGTLRTYGDERRRYMMRRVGEVAEGVARGMGGTAEVEWEANGYPTTVNDPGLTERMAPSLARVTGSEALRQGPRIMASEDFSYFAQAAPGLFFWVGITPPGEDPARVAPNHSPRFRVDEAGLLPGLRAMLHLVADYTGSAV
;
A
#
# COMPACT_ATOMS: atom_id res chain seq x y z
N MET A 1 29.34 67.70 -43.89
CA MET A 1 30.11 67.00 -44.92
C MET A 1 30.85 65.87 -44.24
N MET A 2 30.42 64.62 -44.46
CA MET A 2 31.33 63.45 -44.54
C MET A 2 30.46 62.22 -44.90
N ARG A 3 30.95 61.51 -45.83
CA ARG A 3 30.30 60.56 -46.74
C ARG A 3 29.86 59.23 -46.09
N LEU A 4 28.64 58.77 -46.47
CA LEU A 4 28.20 57.37 -46.34
C LEU A 4 29.04 56.47 -47.24
N ALA A 5 29.65 55.42 -46.63
CA ALA A 5 30.25 54.32 -47.37
C ALA A 5 29.22 53.16 -47.45
N LYS A 6 28.81 52.91 -48.71
CA LYS A 6 28.02 51.70 -49.05
C LYS A 6 28.92 50.46 -49.07
N TRP A 7 28.54 49.41 -48.35
CA TRP A 7 29.14 48.09 -48.48
C TRP A 7 28.26 47.23 -49.40
N THR A 8 28.81 46.82 -50.53
CA THR A 8 28.23 45.92 -51.51
C THR A 8 28.60 44.47 -51.18
N ALA A 9 27.60 43.60 -51.16
CA ALA A 9 27.77 42.16 -51.00
C ALA A 9 28.30 41.51 -52.29
N PRO A 10 29.20 40.49 -52.25
CA PRO A 10 29.50 39.64 -53.37
C PRO A 10 28.50 38.48 -53.48
N ARG A 11 27.93 38.33 -54.70
CA ARG A 11 27.20 37.15 -55.14
C ARG A 11 28.24 36.02 -55.44
N SER A 12 28.06 34.85 -54.79
CA SER A 12 28.45 33.61 -55.42
C SER A 12 27.43 32.52 -55.11
N ARG A 13 26.59 32.25 -56.10
CA ARG A 13 25.83 31.02 -56.23
C ARG A 13 26.77 29.97 -56.83
N ARG A 14 26.92 28.82 -56.17
CA ARG A 14 26.70 27.48 -56.75
C ARG A 14 27.26 26.37 -55.83
N LEU A 15 26.44 25.31 -55.75
CA LEU A 15 26.78 23.90 -55.41
C LEU A 15 26.93 23.60 -53.94
N LEU A 16 25.86 23.01 -53.37
CA LEU A 16 25.86 21.58 -53.03
C LEU A 16 24.44 21.18 -52.59
N ALA A 17 23.69 20.62 -53.54
CA ALA A 17 22.52 19.81 -53.21
C ALA A 17 23.06 18.43 -52.86
N GLU A 18 23.37 18.23 -51.60
CA GLU A 18 23.51 16.89 -51.03
C GLU A 18 22.18 16.43 -50.44
N ALA A 19 21.74 15.30 -50.93
CA ALA A 19 20.50 14.66 -50.62
C ALA A 19 20.37 14.43 -49.12
N VAL A 20 19.36 15.08 -48.50
CA VAL A 20 18.84 14.65 -47.20
C VAL A 20 18.15 13.30 -47.47
N ALA A 21 18.86 12.23 -47.20
CA ALA A 21 18.29 10.89 -47.17
C ALA A 21 17.21 10.89 -46.06
N SER A 22 15.97 10.65 -46.45
CA SER A 22 14.88 10.41 -45.50
C SER A 22 15.28 9.22 -44.60
N PRO A 23 15.06 9.29 -43.28
CA PRO A 23 15.32 8.17 -42.41
C PRO A 23 14.48 6.96 -42.84
N PRO A 24 15.02 5.74 -42.81
CA PRO A 24 14.29 4.54 -43.21
C PRO A 24 13.04 4.41 -42.37
N ALA A 25 11.90 4.17 -43.02
CA ALA A 25 10.62 3.91 -42.36
C ALA A 25 10.81 2.67 -41.44
N LEU A 26 10.66 2.89 -40.13
CA LEU A 26 10.68 1.84 -39.15
C LEU A 26 9.57 0.83 -39.48
N SER A 27 9.92 -0.39 -39.76
CA SER A 27 8.97 -1.47 -40.00
C SER A 27 8.14 -1.72 -38.74
N ARG A 28 6.88 -2.17 -38.90
CA ARG A 28 5.99 -2.54 -37.77
C ARG A 28 6.64 -3.46 -36.73
N ARG A 29 7.67 -4.24 -37.12
CA ARG A 29 8.47 -5.06 -36.19
C ARG A 29 9.46 -4.23 -35.35
N GLY A 30 9.97 -3.11 -35.87
CA GLY A 30 10.85 -2.20 -35.12
C GLY A 30 10.10 -1.36 -34.08
N LEU A 31 8.83 -1.02 -34.33
CA LEU A 31 8.00 -0.32 -33.31
C LEU A 31 7.61 -1.23 -32.13
N LEU A 32 7.47 -2.52 -32.35
CA LEU A 32 7.20 -3.49 -31.28
C LEU A 32 8.41 -3.78 -30.39
N ALA A 33 9.63 -3.57 -30.86
CA ALA A 33 10.85 -3.71 -30.07
C ALA A 33 11.14 -2.49 -29.17
N ALA A 34 10.59 -1.30 -29.48
CA ALA A 34 10.80 -0.09 -28.69
C ALA A 34 9.78 0.09 -27.54
N CYS A 35 8.69 -0.70 -27.52
CA CYS A 35 7.69 -0.68 -26.43
C CYS A 35 7.92 -1.71 -25.32
N ALA A 36 9.06 -2.40 -25.28
CA ALA A 36 9.38 -3.41 -24.28
C ALA A 36 9.82 -2.84 -22.91
N CYS A 37 9.80 -1.52 -22.72
CA CYS A 37 10.22 -0.88 -21.46
C CYS A 37 9.09 -0.65 -20.43
N CYS A 38 7.86 -1.10 -20.69
CA CYS A 38 6.77 -1.09 -19.70
C CYS A 38 6.38 -2.50 -19.23
N ALA A 39 7.35 -3.41 -19.11
CA ALA A 39 7.14 -4.61 -18.32
C ALA A 39 7.12 -4.17 -16.83
N VAL A 40 5.92 -4.05 -16.27
CA VAL A 40 5.77 -4.11 -14.81
C VAL A 40 6.41 -5.43 -14.40
N ALA A 41 7.60 -5.36 -13.81
CA ALA A 41 8.29 -6.54 -13.32
C ALA A 41 7.36 -7.24 -12.33
N ALA A 42 6.94 -8.45 -12.65
CA ALA A 42 6.28 -9.32 -11.69
C ALA A 42 7.16 -9.32 -10.43
N LEU A 43 6.55 -9.07 -9.27
CA LEU A 43 7.27 -9.08 -8.00
C LEU A 43 8.02 -10.42 -7.92
N PRO A 44 9.36 -10.44 -7.79
CA PRO A 44 10.12 -11.67 -7.80
C PRO A 44 9.93 -12.41 -6.46
N PHE A 45 8.84 -13.14 -6.35
CA PHE A 45 8.70 -14.10 -5.26
C PHE A 45 9.78 -15.16 -5.44
N GLY A 46 10.72 -15.19 -4.50
CA GLY A 46 11.84 -16.14 -4.52
C GLY A 46 11.37 -17.59 -4.50
N PRO A 47 12.28 -18.54 -4.75
CA PRO A 47 11.97 -19.96 -4.66
C PRO A 47 11.42 -20.31 -3.27
N ALA A 48 10.54 -21.29 -3.20
CA ALA A 48 10.03 -21.79 -1.93
C ALA A 48 11.21 -22.18 -1.04
N ARG A 49 11.34 -21.54 0.13
CA ARG A 49 12.22 -22.06 1.16
C ARG A 49 11.53 -23.31 1.70
N ALA A 50 12.26 -24.44 1.77
CA ALA A 50 11.71 -25.66 2.32
C ALA A 50 11.35 -25.43 3.80
N VAL A 51 10.06 -25.15 4.05
CA VAL A 51 9.49 -25.09 5.40
C VAL A 51 8.75 -26.39 5.62
N THR A 52 9.22 -27.18 6.59
CA THR A 52 8.54 -28.41 6.96
C THR A 52 7.18 -28.05 7.58
N PRO A 53 6.06 -28.58 7.07
CA PRO A 53 4.75 -28.37 7.68
C PRO A 53 4.74 -28.90 9.12
N ALA A 54 4.17 -28.13 10.05
CA ALA A 54 3.96 -28.62 11.40
C ALA A 54 2.98 -29.80 11.39
N PRO A 55 3.12 -30.80 12.30
CA PRO A 55 2.15 -31.86 12.44
C PRO A 55 0.74 -31.33 12.66
N GLY A 56 -0.26 -31.89 11.98
CA GLY A 56 -1.66 -31.57 12.21
C GLY A 56 -2.13 -32.08 13.57
N ARG A 57 -3.07 -31.34 14.19
CA ARG A 57 -3.80 -31.76 15.39
C ARG A 57 -5.27 -32.00 15.00
N PRO A 58 -6.09 -32.74 15.80
CA PRO A 58 -7.51 -32.92 15.50
C PRO A 58 -8.27 -31.62 15.23
N LEU A 59 -7.95 -30.55 15.98
CA LEU A 59 -8.55 -29.23 15.78
C LEU A 59 -8.35 -28.67 14.36
N HIS A 60 -7.16 -28.86 13.75
CA HIS A 60 -6.92 -28.40 12.37
C HIS A 60 -7.86 -29.06 11.37
N GLY A 61 -8.13 -30.34 11.51
CA GLY A 61 -9.10 -31.06 10.67
C GLY A 61 -10.54 -30.53 10.83
N ARG A 62 -10.94 -30.20 12.07
CA ARG A 62 -12.25 -29.57 12.36
C ARG A 62 -12.35 -28.18 11.74
N LEU A 63 -11.31 -27.35 11.91
CA LEU A 63 -11.27 -26.00 11.33
C LEU A 63 -11.25 -26.04 9.80
N ASP A 64 -10.51 -26.96 9.19
CA ASP A 64 -10.49 -27.17 7.74
C ASP A 64 -11.84 -27.61 7.17
N ALA A 65 -12.55 -28.49 7.87
CA ALA A 65 -13.89 -28.93 7.48
C ALA A 65 -14.88 -27.76 7.58
N ALA A 66 -14.83 -26.99 8.66
CA ALA A 66 -15.69 -25.81 8.85
C ALA A 66 -15.36 -24.70 7.82
N ALA A 67 -14.07 -24.48 7.52
CA ALA A 67 -13.66 -23.51 6.50
C ALA A 67 -14.20 -23.87 5.11
N ARG A 68 -14.15 -25.13 4.70
CA ARG A 68 -14.78 -25.60 3.46
C ARG A 68 -16.29 -25.47 3.49
N GLY A 69 -16.92 -25.70 4.63
CA GLY A 69 -18.37 -25.59 4.79
C GLY A 69 -18.89 -24.16 4.64
N ILE A 70 -18.09 -23.14 4.97
CA ILE A 70 -18.48 -21.73 4.90
C ILE A 70 -17.99 -21.02 3.62
N GLU A 71 -17.21 -21.67 2.77
CA GLU A 71 -16.59 -21.06 1.59
C GLU A 71 -17.59 -20.34 0.69
N ALA A 72 -18.70 -20.99 0.36
CA ALA A 72 -19.73 -20.38 -0.50
C ALA A 72 -20.34 -19.11 0.12
N GLN A 73 -20.53 -19.11 1.45
CA GLN A 73 -21.04 -17.94 2.17
C GLN A 73 -19.99 -16.83 2.25
N MET A 74 -18.72 -17.14 2.45
CA MET A 74 -17.60 -16.18 2.41
C MET A 74 -17.54 -15.50 1.04
N ILE A 75 -17.65 -16.25 -0.04
CA ILE A 75 -17.70 -15.71 -1.40
C ILE A 75 -18.92 -14.80 -1.58
N ALA A 76 -20.08 -15.18 -1.05
CA ALA A 76 -21.28 -14.36 -1.13
C ALA A 76 -21.10 -13.03 -0.38
N TRP A 77 -20.52 -13.02 0.82
CA TRP A 77 -20.19 -11.79 1.53
C TRP A 77 -19.20 -10.91 0.77
N ARG A 78 -18.12 -11.50 0.23
CA ARG A 78 -17.16 -10.80 -0.61
C ARG A 78 -17.84 -10.08 -1.77
N ARG A 79 -18.70 -10.76 -2.52
CA ARG A 79 -19.41 -10.21 -3.69
C ARG A 79 -20.38 -9.10 -3.30
N ASP A 80 -21.09 -9.27 -2.19
CA ASP A 80 -22.00 -8.25 -1.65
C ASP A 80 -21.26 -6.98 -1.22
N ILE A 81 -20.11 -7.11 -0.54
CA ILE A 81 -19.26 -5.99 -0.16
C ILE A 81 -18.66 -5.32 -1.40
N HIS A 82 -18.19 -6.12 -2.37
CA HIS A 82 -17.62 -5.61 -3.63
C HIS A 82 -18.62 -4.78 -4.44
N GLN A 83 -19.88 -5.21 -4.47
CA GLN A 83 -20.95 -4.51 -5.17
C GLN A 83 -21.34 -3.18 -4.49
N ASN A 84 -21.09 -3.05 -3.19
CA ASN A 84 -21.47 -1.91 -2.36
C ASN A 84 -20.26 -1.34 -1.63
N PRO A 85 -19.19 -0.91 -2.33
CA PRO A 85 -17.97 -0.43 -1.71
C PRO A 85 -18.15 0.95 -1.09
N GLU A 86 -17.43 1.20 -0.01
CA GLU A 86 -17.44 2.46 0.74
C GLU A 86 -16.01 2.97 0.91
N LEU A 87 -15.81 4.28 0.78
CA LEU A 87 -14.49 4.92 0.96
C LEU A 87 -14.10 4.95 2.45
N GLY A 88 -12.82 5.16 2.70
CA GLY A 88 -12.27 5.29 4.05
C GLY A 88 -13.03 6.32 4.91
N ASN A 89 -13.28 5.99 6.17
CA ASN A 89 -14.14 6.70 7.14
C ASN A 89 -15.64 6.76 6.76
N GLN A 90 -16.05 6.10 5.67
CA GLN A 90 -17.44 6.04 5.20
C GLN A 90 -18.03 4.62 5.21
N GLU A 91 -17.31 3.62 5.68
CA GLU A 91 -17.60 2.17 5.63
C GLU A 91 -18.74 1.76 6.57
N ARG A 92 -19.83 2.54 6.60
CA ARG A 92 -20.95 2.36 7.58
C ARG A 92 -21.72 1.08 7.36
N ARG A 93 -21.99 0.72 6.10
CA ARG A 93 -22.70 -0.50 5.73
C ARG A 93 -21.84 -1.73 6.03
N THR A 94 -20.59 -1.72 5.59
CA THR A 94 -19.63 -2.82 5.77
C THR A 94 -19.37 -3.06 7.27
N ALA A 95 -19.13 -2.01 8.02
CA ALA A 95 -18.99 -2.06 9.49
C ALA A 95 -20.25 -2.61 10.17
N GLY A 96 -21.43 -2.16 9.75
CA GLY A 96 -22.70 -2.65 10.27
C GLY A 96 -22.92 -4.14 10.00
N LEU A 97 -22.55 -4.64 8.81
CA LEU A 97 -22.57 -6.07 8.48
C LEU A 97 -21.64 -6.86 9.41
N ALA A 98 -20.39 -6.43 9.57
CA ALA A 98 -19.43 -7.07 10.46
C ALA A 98 -19.91 -7.08 11.92
N ALA A 99 -20.38 -5.95 12.44
CA ALA A 99 -20.85 -5.83 13.82
C ALA A 99 -22.07 -6.71 14.10
N ALA A 100 -23.06 -6.72 13.20
CA ALA A 100 -24.25 -7.56 13.34
C ALA A 100 -23.89 -9.06 13.28
N HIS A 101 -22.97 -9.44 12.38
CA HIS A 101 -22.47 -10.80 12.28
C HIS A 101 -21.77 -11.25 13.57
N LEU A 102 -20.87 -10.43 14.13
CA LEU A 102 -20.15 -10.73 15.36
C LEU A 102 -21.10 -10.87 16.56
N ARG A 103 -22.09 -9.98 16.68
CA ARG A 103 -23.09 -10.07 17.77
C ARG A 103 -23.91 -11.35 17.70
N ARG A 104 -24.35 -11.75 16.50
CA ARG A 104 -25.07 -13.00 16.27
C ARG A 104 -24.26 -14.22 16.72
N LEU A 105 -22.95 -14.16 16.60
CA LEU A 105 -22.01 -15.21 16.99
C LEU A 105 -21.59 -15.17 18.46
N GLY A 106 -22.06 -14.19 19.24
CA GLY A 106 -21.77 -14.07 20.68
C GLY A 106 -20.40 -13.46 20.99
N TYR A 107 -19.83 -12.67 20.10
CA TYR A 107 -18.65 -11.84 20.40
C TYR A 107 -19.04 -10.64 21.26
N GLU A 108 -18.12 -10.19 22.12
CA GLU A 108 -18.19 -8.86 22.73
C GLU A 108 -17.81 -7.83 21.65
N VAL A 109 -18.75 -6.94 21.25
CA VAL A 109 -18.57 -6.05 20.10
C VAL A 109 -18.49 -4.60 20.50
N ARG A 110 -17.48 -3.89 20.00
CA ARG A 110 -17.31 -2.44 20.08
C ARG A 110 -17.27 -1.85 18.67
N GLU A 111 -18.12 -0.87 18.41
CA GLU A 111 -18.24 -0.17 17.11
C GLU A 111 -17.77 1.28 17.22
N GLY A 112 -17.60 1.93 16.07
CA GLY A 112 -17.24 3.33 15.96
C GLY A 112 -15.80 3.64 16.35
N VAL A 113 -14.92 2.65 16.37
CA VAL A 113 -13.49 2.83 16.64
C VAL A 113 -12.84 3.38 15.38
N ALA A 114 -12.17 4.53 15.47
CA ALA A 114 -11.64 5.25 14.31
C ALA A 114 -12.73 5.50 13.24
N VAL A 115 -13.88 6.02 13.67
CA VAL A 115 -15.10 6.37 12.90
C VAL A 115 -15.99 5.17 12.61
N THR A 116 -15.58 4.20 11.83
CA THR A 116 -16.41 3.07 11.35
C THR A 116 -15.87 1.71 11.77
N GLY A 117 -14.69 1.65 12.40
CA GLY A 117 -14.06 0.39 12.78
C GLY A 117 -14.85 -0.41 13.81
N VAL A 118 -14.73 -1.74 13.71
CA VAL A 118 -15.43 -2.71 14.57
C VAL A 118 -14.41 -3.65 15.22
N ILE A 119 -14.56 -3.87 16.53
CA ILE A 119 -13.75 -4.82 17.28
C ILE A 119 -14.68 -5.88 17.87
N GLY A 120 -14.35 -7.15 17.66
CA GLY A 120 -15.00 -8.29 18.29
C GLY A 120 -14.04 -9.07 19.17
N VAL A 121 -14.45 -9.44 20.38
CA VAL A 121 -13.65 -10.26 21.29
C VAL A 121 -14.36 -11.58 21.57
N LEU A 122 -13.67 -12.70 21.31
CA LEU A 122 -14.13 -14.04 21.64
C LEU A 122 -13.18 -14.67 22.67
N ARG A 123 -13.71 -15.00 23.84
CA ARG A 123 -12.97 -15.76 24.85
C ARG A 123 -13.16 -17.25 24.59
N GLY A 124 -12.06 -18.00 24.46
CA GLY A 124 -12.08 -19.44 24.26
C GLY A 124 -12.57 -20.19 25.49
N GLY A 125 -13.14 -21.38 25.26
CA GLY A 125 -13.68 -22.26 26.33
C GLY A 125 -12.66 -23.26 26.88
N ALA A 126 -11.51 -23.47 26.21
CA ALA A 126 -10.50 -24.45 26.60
C ALA A 126 -9.49 -23.94 27.65
N GLY A 127 -9.82 -22.86 28.34
CA GLY A 127 -9.02 -22.30 29.42
C GLY A 127 -8.10 -21.14 29.03
N PRO A 128 -7.26 -20.67 29.96
CA PRO A 128 -6.42 -19.49 29.76
C PRO A 128 -5.37 -19.72 28.67
N GLY A 129 -5.03 -18.67 27.95
CA GLY A 129 -4.04 -18.68 26.88
C GLY A 129 -3.75 -17.25 26.42
N PRO A 130 -2.96 -17.06 25.36
CA PRO A 130 -2.62 -15.75 24.86
C PRO A 130 -3.83 -15.02 24.23
N VAL A 131 -3.68 -13.72 24.08
CA VAL A 131 -4.60 -12.88 23.33
C VAL A 131 -4.03 -12.66 21.93
N LEU A 132 -4.76 -13.09 20.92
CA LEU A 132 -4.37 -12.93 19.52
C LEU A 132 -5.31 -11.95 18.82
N ALA A 133 -4.78 -10.90 18.17
CA ALA A 133 -5.54 -10.05 17.29
C ALA A 133 -5.45 -10.52 15.83
N LEU A 134 -6.57 -10.46 15.10
CA LEU A 134 -6.65 -10.66 13.65
C LEU A 134 -7.23 -9.39 13.03
N ARG A 135 -6.63 -8.91 11.94
CA ARG A 135 -7.03 -7.67 11.28
C ARG A 135 -7.47 -7.91 9.84
N ALA A 136 -8.56 -7.25 9.46
CA ALA A 136 -8.93 -6.99 8.07
C ALA A 136 -9.31 -5.52 7.91
N ASP A 137 -8.87 -4.90 6.84
CA ASP A 137 -9.31 -3.59 6.37
C ASP A 137 -10.66 -3.69 5.65
N MET A 138 -11.39 -2.55 5.56
CA MET A 138 -12.76 -2.52 5.02
C MET A 138 -12.96 -1.53 3.87
N ASP A 139 -12.08 -0.57 3.71
CA ASP A 139 -12.26 0.57 2.82
C ASP A 139 -12.02 0.23 1.35
N ALA A 140 -12.66 1.01 0.48
CA ALA A 140 -12.52 0.95 -0.97
C ALA A 140 -11.85 2.22 -1.51
N LEU A 141 -11.54 2.22 -2.80
CA LEU A 141 -10.79 3.27 -3.48
C LEU A 141 -11.68 4.10 -4.43
N PRO A 142 -11.33 5.38 -4.68
CA PRO A 142 -12.01 6.22 -5.66
C PRO A 142 -11.61 5.83 -7.10
N VAL A 143 -11.96 4.62 -7.51
CA VAL A 143 -11.62 4.00 -8.80
C VAL A 143 -12.88 3.58 -9.55
N ALA A 144 -12.93 3.85 -10.86
CA ALA A 144 -14.01 3.39 -11.73
C ALA A 144 -13.77 1.95 -12.18
N GLU A 145 -14.60 1.02 -11.75
CA GLU A 145 -14.48 -0.38 -12.14
C GLU A 145 -14.69 -0.61 -13.64
N GLN A 146 -13.76 -1.35 -14.26
CA GLN A 146 -13.76 -1.71 -15.68
C GLN A 146 -13.81 -3.24 -15.89
N VAL A 147 -14.14 -4.02 -14.88
CA VAL A 147 -14.31 -5.46 -14.98
C VAL A 147 -15.78 -5.77 -15.21
N ASP A 148 -16.07 -6.68 -16.13
CA ASP A 148 -17.43 -7.14 -16.39
C ASP A 148 -17.77 -8.30 -15.43
N LEU A 149 -18.32 -7.96 -14.28
CA LEU A 149 -18.75 -8.89 -13.24
C LEU A 149 -20.24 -8.70 -12.94
N PRO A 150 -20.99 -9.77 -12.63
CA PRO A 150 -22.41 -9.66 -12.23
C PRO A 150 -22.62 -8.78 -10.98
N PHE A 151 -21.59 -8.65 -10.14
CA PHE A 151 -21.55 -7.86 -8.92
C PHE A 151 -20.58 -6.68 -9.00
N ALA A 152 -20.24 -6.21 -10.22
CA ALA A 152 -19.39 -5.03 -10.41
C ALA A 152 -19.98 -3.82 -9.72
N SER A 153 -19.12 -2.98 -9.10
CA SER A 153 -19.54 -1.77 -8.43
C SER A 153 -20.10 -0.73 -9.42
N ARG A 154 -21.18 -0.09 -9.00
CA ARG A 154 -21.72 1.14 -9.61
C ARG A 154 -21.82 2.26 -8.58
N ALA A 155 -21.22 2.06 -7.42
CA ALA A 155 -21.25 3.01 -6.32
C ALA A 155 -20.51 4.30 -6.67
N ARG A 156 -20.98 5.39 -6.08
CA ARG A 156 -20.37 6.71 -6.14
C ARG A 156 -20.37 7.30 -4.73
N ALA A 157 -19.33 8.04 -4.41
CA ALA A 157 -19.19 8.72 -3.12
C ALA A 157 -18.49 10.07 -3.29
N THR A 158 -18.47 10.88 -2.25
CA THR A 158 -17.76 12.16 -2.23
C THR A 158 -16.35 11.96 -1.71
N TRP A 159 -15.35 12.41 -2.49
CA TRP A 159 -13.94 12.45 -2.12
C TRP A 159 -13.42 13.88 -2.37
N ASP A 160 -12.87 14.54 -1.33
CA ASP A 160 -12.41 15.94 -1.42
C ASP A 160 -13.45 16.91 -2.04
N GLY A 161 -14.73 16.71 -1.73
CA GLY A 161 -15.83 17.52 -2.27
C GLY A 161 -16.23 17.22 -3.72
N VAL A 162 -15.62 16.19 -4.33
CA VAL A 162 -15.91 15.76 -5.71
C VAL A 162 -16.58 14.38 -5.67
N GLU A 163 -17.63 14.21 -6.49
CA GLU A 163 -18.25 12.90 -6.67
C GLU A 163 -17.36 11.98 -7.53
N VAL A 164 -16.98 10.84 -6.98
CA VAL A 164 -16.11 9.85 -7.63
C VAL A 164 -16.77 8.47 -7.67
N PRO A 165 -16.44 7.62 -8.65
CA PRO A 165 -16.80 6.20 -8.62
C PRO A 165 -15.98 5.49 -7.53
N VAL A 166 -16.52 4.39 -6.98
CA VAL A 166 -15.88 3.63 -5.91
C VAL A 166 -15.77 2.16 -6.27
N MET A 167 -14.62 1.54 -6.00
CA MET A 167 -14.35 0.14 -6.26
C MET A 167 -13.44 -0.45 -5.18
N HIS A 168 -13.69 -1.69 -4.76
CA HIS A 168 -12.70 -2.48 -4.04
C HIS A 168 -11.57 -2.94 -4.99
N ALA A 169 -10.67 -2.02 -5.31
CA ALA A 169 -9.55 -2.29 -6.21
C ALA A 169 -8.29 -2.80 -5.50
N CYS A 170 -8.33 -2.94 -4.16
CA CYS A 170 -7.23 -3.49 -3.36
C CYS A 170 -7.53 -4.87 -2.76
N GLY A 171 -8.81 -5.29 -2.73
CA GLY A 171 -9.22 -6.60 -2.22
C GLY A 171 -9.65 -6.61 -0.75
N HIS A 172 -9.94 -5.45 -0.15
CA HIS A 172 -10.40 -5.35 1.24
C HIS A 172 -11.78 -6.01 1.44
N ASP A 173 -12.59 -6.12 0.40
CA ASP A 173 -13.78 -6.96 0.36
C ASP A 173 -13.47 -8.45 0.66
N CYS A 174 -12.35 -8.96 0.15
CA CYS A 174 -11.86 -10.31 0.44
C CYS A 174 -11.40 -10.44 1.89
N HIS A 175 -10.62 -9.45 2.38
CA HIS A 175 -10.09 -9.48 3.75
C HIS A 175 -11.22 -9.45 4.78
N THR A 176 -12.20 -8.55 4.58
CA THR A 176 -13.40 -8.47 5.42
C THR A 176 -14.21 -9.76 5.39
N ALA A 177 -14.46 -10.34 4.22
CA ALA A 177 -15.21 -11.59 4.10
C ALA A 177 -14.48 -12.79 4.73
N ILE A 178 -13.15 -12.86 4.58
CA ILE A 178 -12.31 -13.88 5.25
C ILE A 178 -12.42 -13.71 6.78
N LEU A 179 -12.33 -12.48 7.31
CA LEU A 179 -12.41 -12.26 8.76
C LEU A 179 -13.81 -12.58 9.32
N MET A 180 -14.89 -12.31 8.55
CA MET A 180 -16.24 -12.75 8.90
C MET A 180 -16.36 -14.27 8.93
N ALA A 181 -15.76 -14.97 7.97
CA ALA A 181 -15.74 -16.43 7.94
C ALA A 181 -14.93 -17.02 9.12
N ILE A 182 -13.77 -16.40 9.45
CA ILE A 182 -12.99 -16.75 10.64
C ILE A 182 -13.85 -16.61 11.89
N ALA A 183 -14.61 -15.52 12.02
CA ALA A 183 -15.47 -15.29 13.17
C ALA A 183 -16.47 -16.43 13.37
N GLU A 184 -17.12 -16.90 12.30
CA GLU A 184 -18.11 -17.98 12.37
C GLU A 184 -17.45 -19.31 12.73
N VAL A 185 -16.33 -19.68 12.09
CA VAL A 185 -15.61 -20.92 12.37
C VAL A 185 -15.08 -20.93 13.80
N LEU A 186 -14.52 -19.83 14.32
CA LEU A 186 -14.00 -19.77 15.67
C LEU A 186 -15.13 -19.83 16.72
N ALA A 187 -16.25 -19.15 16.48
CA ALA A 187 -17.41 -19.22 17.39
C ALA A 187 -17.98 -20.64 17.48
N ALA A 188 -18.09 -21.34 16.35
CA ALA A 188 -18.55 -22.74 16.31
C ALA A 188 -17.56 -23.74 16.99
N ASN A 189 -16.30 -23.36 17.19
CA ASN A 189 -15.28 -24.17 17.82
C ASN A 189 -14.74 -23.57 19.12
N ARG A 190 -15.51 -22.65 19.74
CA ARG A 190 -15.11 -21.86 20.90
C ARG A 190 -14.59 -22.71 22.06
N ASP A 191 -15.23 -23.83 22.33
CA ASP A 191 -14.87 -24.78 23.41
C ASP A 191 -13.51 -25.45 23.23
N ALA A 192 -13.00 -25.52 22.00
CA ALA A 192 -11.68 -26.04 21.69
C ALA A 192 -10.58 -24.95 21.65
N LEU A 193 -10.95 -23.67 21.74
CA LEU A 193 -10.01 -22.56 21.69
C LEU A 193 -9.49 -22.20 23.07
N ARG A 194 -8.19 -22.03 23.22
CA ARG A 194 -7.54 -21.46 24.40
C ARG A 194 -7.33 -19.96 24.23
N GLY A 195 -7.34 -19.23 25.35
CA GLY A 195 -7.06 -17.79 25.34
C GLY A 195 -8.19 -16.95 24.73
N THR A 196 -7.83 -15.88 24.04
CA THR A 196 -8.77 -14.90 23.49
C THR A 196 -8.40 -14.52 22.07
N VAL A 197 -9.40 -14.42 21.19
CA VAL A 197 -9.21 -13.89 19.84
C VAL A 197 -9.93 -12.54 19.74
N LYS A 198 -9.19 -11.52 19.30
CA LYS A 198 -9.70 -10.18 19.03
C LYS A 198 -9.74 -9.98 17.52
N LEU A 199 -10.90 -9.75 16.94
CA LEU A 199 -11.10 -9.45 15.52
C LEU A 199 -11.18 -7.95 15.33
N ILE A 200 -10.43 -7.41 14.40
CA ILE A 200 -10.33 -5.99 14.09
C ILE A 200 -10.72 -5.77 12.65
N PHE A 201 -11.91 -5.23 12.43
CA PHE A 201 -12.36 -4.72 11.14
C PHE A 201 -11.98 -3.25 11.08
N GLN A 202 -10.92 -2.98 10.34
CA GLN A 202 -10.27 -1.67 10.31
C GLN A 202 -10.82 -0.80 9.19
N PRO A 203 -11.17 0.47 9.45
CA PRO A 203 -11.49 1.44 8.42
C PRO A 203 -10.25 2.11 7.88
N ALA A 204 -10.36 2.73 6.70
CA ALA A 204 -9.45 3.76 6.21
C ALA A 204 -7.96 3.36 6.23
N GLU A 205 -7.63 2.19 5.67
CA GLU A 205 -6.25 1.76 5.45
C GLU A 205 -5.59 2.60 4.35
N GLU A 206 -6.33 2.90 3.30
CA GLU A 206 -5.89 3.68 2.16
C GLU A 206 -5.83 5.18 2.49
N ASN A 207 -5.28 5.96 1.57
CA ASN A 207 -5.19 7.40 1.75
C ASN A 207 -6.57 8.04 1.97
N LEU A 208 -6.65 8.93 2.94
CA LEU A 208 -7.82 9.75 3.24
C LEU A 208 -7.74 11.13 2.57
N PRO A 209 -8.86 11.84 2.42
CA PRO A 209 -8.87 13.25 2.07
C PRO A 209 -7.96 14.07 2.99
N ARG A 210 -7.43 15.18 2.46
CA ARG A 210 -6.49 16.02 3.21
C ARG A 210 -7.09 16.49 4.53
N GLY A 211 -6.35 16.29 5.62
CA GLY A 211 -6.74 16.71 6.98
C GLY A 211 -7.58 15.68 7.74
N GLU A 212 -7.99 14.59 7.11
CA GLU A 212 -8.63 13.47 7.81
C GLU A 212 -7.60 12.53 8.43
N ILE A 213 -7.96 11.91 9.54
CA ILE A 213 -7.16 10.92 10.25
C ILE A 213 -8.01 9.66 10.41
N GLY A 214 -7.42 8.51 10.10
CA GLY A 214 -8.11 7.21 10.18
C GLY A 214 -7.14 6.07 10.41
N GLY A 215 -7.54 4.90 9.98
CA GLY A 215 -6.73 3.69 9.92
C GLY A 215 -6.26 3.14 11.26
N ALA A 216 -5.26 2.28 11.19
CA ALA A 216 -4.70 1.58 12.36
C ALA A 216 -4.15 2.53 13.43
N LYS A 217 -3.53 3.64 13.03
CA LYS A 217 -3.00 4.65 13.95
C LYS A 217 -4.08 5.21 14.86
N ARG A 218 -5.23 5.58 14.29
CA ARG A 218 -6.38 6.11 15.03
C ARG A 218 -7.06 5.02 15.86
N MET A 219 -7.21 3.81 15.33
CA MET A 219 -7.73 2.68 16.09
C MET A 219 -6.92 2.42 17.36
N LEU A 220 -5.59 2.44 17.29
CA LEU A 220 -4.72 2.28 18.46
C LEU A 220 -4.88 3.43 19.46
N ALA A 221 -4.93 4.69 18.97
CA ALA A 221 -5.16 5.86 19.83
C ALA A 221 -6.50 5.79 20.56
N GLU A 222 -7.51 5.20 19.94
CA GLU A 222 -8.84 4.97 20.52
C GLU A 222 -8.93 3.64 21.30
N GLY A 223 -7.79 2.97 21.56
CA GLY A 223 -7.70 1.82 22.45
C GLY A 223 -8.08 0.48 21.81
N ALA A 224 -7.83 0.28 20.51
CA ALA A 224 -8.08 -1.01 19.86
C ALA A 224 -7.28 -2.16 20.52
N PHE A 225 -6.11 -1.87 21.08
CA PHE A 225 -5.26 -2.83 21.77
C PHE A 225 -5.31 -2.73 23.31
N ALA A 226 -6.25 -1.97 23.87
CA ALA A 226 -6.28 -1.74 25.34
C ALA A 226 -6.78 -2.96 26.11
N ASP A 227 -7.97 -3.43 25.86
CA ASP A 227 -8.62 -4.49 26.62
C ASP A 227 -9.35 -5.50 25.70
N PRO A 228 -8.89 -6.77 25.72
CA PRO A 228 -7.59 -7.24 26.22
C PRO A 228 -6.45 -6.81 25.30
N LYS A 229 -5.25 -6.56 25.86
CA LYS A 229 -4.05 -6.25 25.06
C LYS A 229 -3.58 -7.51 24.29
N PRO A 230 -3.40 -7.45 22.97
CA PRO A 230 -2.89 -8.59 22.21
C PRO A 230 -1.42 -8.89 22.51
N ASP A 231 -1.10 -10.19 22.57
CA ASP A 231 0.28 -10.70 22.62
C ASP A 231 0.90 -10.79 21.23
N ALA A 232 0.06 -10.89 20.18
CA ALA A 232 0.45 -10.83 18.77
C ALA A 232 -0.71 -10.35 17.91
N VAL A 233 -0.39 -9.90 16.68
CA VAL A 233 -1.38 -9.50 15.68
C VAL A 233 -1.05 -10.14 14.33
N PHE A 234 -2.06 -10.73 13.68
CA PHE A 234 -1.95 -11.28 12.34
C PHE A 234 -2.85 -10.53 11.36
N GLY A 235 -2.34 -10.36 10.13
CA GLY A 235 -3.08 -9.82 9.00
C GLY A 235 -2.70 -10.57 7.72
N LEU A 236 -3.57 -10.48 6.73
CA LEU A 236 -3.28 -10.95 5.37
C LEU A 236 -3.65 -9.89 4.35
N HIS A 237 -3.05 -9.99 3.17
CA HIS A 237 -3.45 -9.20 2.01
C HIS A 237 -3.53 -10.09 0.77
N VAL A 238 -4.62 -9.97 0.01
CA VAL A 238 -4.74 -10.62 -1.28
C VAL A 238 -3.94 -9.85 -2.33
N ILE A 239 -3.14 -10.53 -3.15
CA ILE A 239 -2.27 -9.85 -4.10
C ILE A 239 -2.40 -10.42 -5.51
N ALA A 240 -2.64 -9.53 -6.48
CA ALA A 240 -2.54 -9.84 -7.89
C ALA A 240 -1.07 -10.10 -8.29
N GLY A 241 -0.85 -10.91 -9.31
CA GLY A 241 0.49 -11.31 -9.74
C GLY A 241 1.05 -12.52 -8.97
N MET A 242 0.24 -13.11 -8.08
CA MET A 242 0.57 -14.37 -7.40
C MET A 242 -0.57 -15.38 -7.62
N PRO A 243 -0.29 -16.62 -8.04
CA PRO A 243 -1.33 -17.61 -8.35
C PRO A 243 -2.22 -17.92 -7.15
N ALA A 244 -3.53 -18.08 -7.38
CA ALA A 244 -4.48 -18.55 -6.37
C ALA A 244 -4.00 -19.89 -5.77
N GLY A 245 -4.20 -20.06 -4.47
CA GLY A 245 -3.69 -21.22 -3.73
C GLY A 245 -2.28 -21.09 -3.19
N THR A 246 -1.56 -20.00 -3.50
CA THR A 246 -0.23 -19.72 -2.96
C THR A 246 -0.29 -18.73 -1.80
N ILE A 247 0.66 -18.86 -0.88
CA ILE A 247 0.87 -17.92 0.22
C ILE A 247 2.34 -17.47 0.18
N ALA A 248 2.56 -16.17 0.41
CA ALA A 248 3.89 -15.64 0.60
C ALA A 248 4.00 -14.94 1.96
N TYR A 249 5.17 -14.99 2.57
CA TYR A 249 5.48 -14.34 3.84
C TYR A 249 6.92 -13.86 3.83
N ARG A 250 7.26 -12.95 4.76
CA ARG A 250 8.62 -12.47 4.90
C ARG A 250 8.93 -12.11 6.35
N PRO A 251 9.94 -12.71 7.00
CA PRO A 251 10.46 -12.23 8.27
C PRO A 251 11.14 -10.85 8.11
N GLY A 252 10.98 -9.97 9.09
CA GLY A 252 11.53 -8.63 9.06
C GLY A 252 10.75 -7.65 8.16
N PRO A 253 11.41 -6.62 7.61
CA PRO A 253 10.75 -5.60 6.79
C PRO A 253 10.05 -6.18 5.57
N ALA A 254 8.73 -5.99 5.47
CA ALA A 254 7.86 -6.49 4.41
C ALA A 254 7.39 -5.37 3.48
N HIS A 255 6.78 -4.30 4.02
CA HIS A 255 6.38 -3.10 3.27
C HIS A 255 7.20 -1.88 3.69
N ALA A 256 7.47 -0.96 2.76
CA ALA A 256 8.18 0.27 3.04
C ALA A 256 7.34 1.23 3.89
N SER A 257 8.02 2.21 4.52
CA SER A 257 7.35 3.39 5.07
C SER A 257 6.74 4.25 3.95
N SER A 258 5.79 5.10 4.30
CA SER A 258 5.22 6.09 3.40
C SER A 258 5.13 7.43 4.10
N ASP A 259 5.83 8.41 3.56
CA ASP A 259 5.78 9.79 4.05
C ASP A 259 5.54 10.72 2.87
N GLN A 260 4.68 11.72 3.08
CA GLN A 260 4.45 12.78 2.12
C GLN A 260 5.02 14.08 2.65
N PHE A 261 5.63 14.86 1.77
CA PHE A 261 6.18 16.17 2.12
C PHE A 261 5.72 17.25 1.15
N ARG A 262 5.74 18.45 1.67
CA ARG A 262 5.55 19.68 0.92
C ARG A 262 6.74 20.60 1.16
N ILE A 263 7.29 21.19 0.11
CA ILE A 263 8.38 22.17 0.17
C ILE A 263 7.87 23.47 -0.41
N VAL A 264 8.00 24.56 0.33
CA VAL A 264 7.71 25.92 -0.12
C VAL A 264 9.01 26.69 -0.23
N VAL A 265 9.41 26.99 -1.45
CA VAL A 265 10.56 27.86 -1.74
C VAL A 265 10.06 29.29 -1.92
N ARG A 266 10.61 30.22 -1.15
CA ARG A 266 10.28 31.65 -1.25
C ARG A 266 11.48 32.44 -1.78
N GLY A 267 11.16 33.35 -2.69
CA GLY A 267 12.08 34.31 -3.26
C GLY A 267 11.53 35.72 -3.18
N ARG A 268 11.86 36.53 -4.18
CA ARG A 268 11.36 37.90 -4.33
C ARG A 268 11.01 38.16 -5.79
N GLN A 269 9.76 38.55 -6.03
CA GLN A 269 9.24 38.84 -7.37
C GLN A 269 10.03 39.93 -8.09
N ALA A 270 10.21 39.77 -9.39
CA ALA A 270 10.85 40.75 -10.26
C ALA A 270 10.32 40.67 -11.70
N HIS A 271 10.64 41.70 -12.49
CA HIS A 271 10.43 41.64 -13.93
C HIS A 271 11.36 40.59 -14.57
N GLY A 272 10.84 39.71 -15.43
CA GLY A 272 11.63 38.62 -16.02
C GLY A 272 12.86 39.06 -16.81
N ALA A 273 12.89 40.32 -17.32
CA ALA A 273 14.06 40.89 -17.96
C ALA A 273 15.05 41.57 -17.00
N MET A 274 14.69 41.68 -15.70
CA MET A 274 15.52 42.31 -14.66
C MET A 274 15.61 41.37 -13.43
N PRO A 275 16.07 40.13 -13.60
CA PRO A 275 16.07 39.10 -12.51
C PRO A 275 16.98 39.47 -11.35
N TRP A 276 17.97 40.33 -11.54
CA TRP A 276 18.87 40.82 -10.47
C TRP A 276 18.16 41.70 -9.44
N GLU A 277 16.95 42.17 -9.70
CA GLU A 277 16.12 42.92 -8.75
C GLU A 277 15.31 41.99 -7.82
N GLY A 278 15.31 40.68 -8.12
CA GLY A 278 14.55 39.67 -7.41
C GLY A 278 15.41 38.58 -6.77
N VAL A 279 14.74 37.53 -6.34
CA VAL A 279 15.31 36.23 -5.97
C VAL A 279 14.40 35.17 -6.62
N ASP A 280 14.94 34.41 -7.55
CA ASP A 280 14.14 33.50 -8.37
C ASP A 280 13.87 32.14 -7.69
N PRO A 281 12.65 31.90 -7.14
CA PRO A 281 12.36 30.65 -6.48
C PRO A 281 12.17 29.48 -7.46
N VAL A 282 11.97 29.74 -8.78
CA VAL A 282 11.87 28.67 -9.79
C VAL A 282 13.25 28.04 -9.99
N VAL A 283 14.30 28.87 -10.14
CA VAL A 283 15.68 28.39 -10.26
C VAL A 283 16.11 27.68 -8.96
N ILE A 284 15.81 28.28 -7.80
CA ILE A 284 16.10 27.66 -6.49
C ILE A 284 15.41 26.31 -6.38
N GLY A 285 14.11 26.21 -6.69
CA GLY A 285 13.35 24.98 -6.61
C GLY A 285 13.92 23.87 -7.51
N ALA A 286 14.33 24.22 -8.74
CA ALA A 286 14.98 23.28 -9.65
C ALA A 286 16.29 22.71 -9.06
N GLN A 287 17.09 23.57 -8.41
CA GLN A 287 18.32 23.14 -7.72
C GLN A 287 17.99 22.28 -6.48
N VAL A 288 16.94 22.61 -5.72
CA VAL A 288 16.45 21.78 -4.61
C VAL A 288 16.09 20.38 -5.10
N VAL A 289 15.30 20.25 -6.17
CA VAL A 289 14.94 18.93 -6.75
C VAL A 289 16.19 18.12 -7.10
N SER A 290 17.16 18.75 -7.77
CA SER A 290 18.43 18.09 -8.16
C SER A 290 19.27 17.69 -6.92
N ALA A 291 19.39 18.57 -5.95
CA ALA A 291 20.17 18.34 -4.74
C ALA A 291 19.56 17.23 -3.86
N LEU A 292 18.23 17.15 -3.76
CA LEU A 292 17.53 16.10 -3.01
C LEU A 292 17.90 14.69 -3.51
N GLN A 293 18.17 14.52 -4.82
CA GLN A 293 18.57 13.21 -5.37
C GLN A 293 19.93 12.75 -4.84
N THR A 294 20.75 13.66 -4.32
CA THR A 294 22.06 13.30 -3.71
C THR A 294 21.89 12.59 -2.37
N ILE A 295 20.75 12.76 -1.69
CA ILE A 295 20.50 12.04 -0.44
C ILE A 295 20.50 10.55 -0.70
N GLN A 296 19.73 10.09 -1.68
CA GLN A 296 19.63 8.67 -2.03
C GLN A 296 20.91 8.15 -2.68
N SER A 297 21.53 8.92 -3.57
CA SER A 297 22.68 8.45 -4.34
C SER A 297 24.02 8.58 -3.63
N ARG A 298 24.16 9.39 -2.55
CA ARG A 298 25.44 9.70 -1.91
C ARG A 298 25.45 9.66 -0.38
N GLN A 299 24.29 9.56 0.28
CA GLN A 299 24.21 9.72 1.73
C GLN A 299 23.55 8.54 2.46
N VAL A 300 22.95 7.60 1.73
CA VAL A 300 22.40 6.36 2.29
C VAL A 300 23.05 5.14 1.66
N ASP A 301 23.05 4.03 2.40
CA ASP A 301 23.58 2.75 1.91
C ASP A 301 22.75 2.25 0.74
N VAL A 302 23.42 1.98 -0.39
CA VAL A 302 22.77 1.49 -1.63
C VAL A 302 22.17 0.09 -1.49
N ASN A 303 22.62 -0.71 -0.50
CA ASN A 303 22.05 -2.03 -0.22
C ASN A 303 20.70 -1.96 0.48
N GLU A 304 20.31 -0.77 0.92
CA GLU A 304 19.07 -0.53 1.64
C GLU A 304 18.14 0.33 0.78
N PRO A 305 17.14 -0.26 0.14
CA PRO A 305 16.28 0.45 -0.79
C PRO A 305 15.56 1.64 -0.14
N SER A 306 15.53 2.75 -0.86
CA SER A 306 14.73 3.93 -0.53
C SER A 306 14.27 4.62 -1.82
N VAL A 307 13.18 5.37 -1.75
CA VAL A 307 12.68 6.18 -2.88
C VAL A 307 12.32 7.56 -2.36
N LEU A 308 12.89 8.58 -3.01
CA LEU A 308 12.56 9.99 -2.78
C LEU A 308 12.10 10.59 -4.10
N THR A 309 10.83 10.96 -4.17
CA THR A 309 10.21 11.50 -5.39
C THR A 309 9.64 12.88 -5.13
N VAL A 310 9.95 13.85 -6.00
CA VAL A 310 9.20 15.10 -6.11
C VAL A 310 8.19 14.90 -7.23
N GLY A 311 6.90 14.84 -6.87
CA GLY A 311 5.81 14.52 -7.80
C GLY A 311 5.15 15.75 -8.42
N THR A 312 5.18 16.90 -7.71
CA THR A 312 4.64 18.16 -8.21
C THR A 312 5.64 19.30 -8.06
N PHE A 313 5.57 20.26 -9.00
CA PHE A 313 6.35 21.48 -8.97
C PHE A 313 5.49 22.60 -9.57
N GLN A 314 5.11 23.59 -8.76
CA GLN A 314 4.16 24.63 -9.15
C GLN A 314 4.68 26.02 -8.75
N GLY A 315 4.64 26.97 -9.69
CA GLY A 315 5.03 28.35 -9.43
C GLY A 315 5.02 29.19 -10.67
N GLY A 316 4.81 30.50 -10.49
CA GLY A 316 4.71 31.46 -11.57
C GLY A 316 3.36 31.41 -12.30
N ALA A 317 2.91 32.59 -12.79
CA ALA A 317 1.68 32.73 -13.53
C ALA A 317 1.91 33.28 -14.97
N ARG A 318 3.07 33.91 -15.22
CA ARG A 318 3.40 34.56 -16.51
C ARG A 318 4.88 34.42 -16.81
N ALA A 319 5.21 34.17 -18.07
CA ALA A 319 6.58 33.96 -18.53
C ALA A 319 7.54 35.16 -18.33
N ASN A 320 7.02 36.38 -18.23
CA ASN A 320 7.81 37.59 -18.03
C ASN A 320 7.85 38.11 -16.60
N ILE A 321 7.47 37.26 -15.60
CA ILE A 321 7.50 37.59 -14.17
C ILE A 321 8.24 36.47 -13.43
N VAL A 322 9.31 36.82 -12.71
CA VAL A 322 9.88 35.97 -11.68
C VAL A 322 8.89 35.95 -10.52
N PRO A 323 8.35 34.79 -10.11
CA PRO A 323 7.40 34.70 -9.00
C PRO A 323 8.08 34.96 -7.65
N ASP A 324 7.31 35.10 -6.59
CA ASP A 324 7.81 35.17 -5.21
C ASP A 324 7.85 33.81 -4.51
N ARG A 325 7.22 32.78 -5.10
CA ARG A 325 7.02 31.47 -4.49
C ARG A 325 6.97 30.35 -5.52
N VAL A 326 7.55 29.19 -5.13
CA VAL A 326 7.37 27.89 -5.77
C VAL A 326 7.00 26.87 -4.68
N GLU A 327 6.12 25.94 -5.03
CA GLU A 327 5.67 24.87 -4.15
C GLU A 327 5.91 23.52 -4.83
N MET A 328 6.41 22.58 -4.05
CA MET A 328 6.65 21.20 -4.46
C MET A 328 6.03 20.24 -3.47
N SER A 329 5.53 19.11 -3.94
CA SER A 329 5.17 17.99 -3.07
C SER A 329 5.80 16.69 -3.56
N GLY A 330 5.99 15.76 -2.64
CA GLY A 330 6.64 14.50 -2.95
C GLY A 330 6.43 13.43 -1.89
N THR A 331 7.05 12.27 -2.13
CA THR A 331 6.97 11.12 -1.24
C THR A 331 8.33 10.58 -0.89
N LEU A 332 8.45 10.03 0.31
CA LEU A 332 9.60 9.28 0.79
C LEU A 332 9.17 7.87 1.17
N ARG A 333 9.91 6.87 0.69
CA ARG A 333 9.74 5.45 1.01
C ARG A 333 11.06 4.90 1.54
N THR A 334 11.03 4.21 2.68
CA THR A 334 12.24 3.62 3.29
C THR A 334 11.91 2.31 3.99
N TYR A 335 12.96 1.57 4.36
CA TYR A 335 12.86 0.47 5.31
C TYR A 335 13.64 0.83 6.57
N GLY A 336 12.97 0.71 7.74
CA GLY A 336 13.53 1.01 9.04
C GLY A 336 13.39 2.47 9.48
N ASP A 337 13.03 2.65 10.75
CA ASP A 337 12.69 3.96 11.32
C ASP A 337 13.91 4.89 11.43
N GLU A 338 15.11 4.36 11.63
CA GLU A 338 16.31 5.19 11.71
C GLU A 338 16.60 5.89 10.39
N ARG A 339 16.57 5.12 9.28
CA ARG A 339 16.75 5.68 7.94
C ARG A 339 15.63 6.65 7.57
N ARG A 340 14.38 6.31 7.89
CA ARG A 340 13.24 7.19 7.68
C ARG A 340 13.49 8.55 8.33
N ARG A 341 13.81 8.59 9.63
CA ARG A 341 14.12 9.83 10.36
C ARG A 341 15.35 10.57 9.79
N TYR A 342 16.39 9.82 9.40
CA TYR A 342 17.56 10.41 8.78
C TYR A 342 17.20 11.12 7.47
N MET A 343 16.53 10.43 6.56
CA MET A 343 16.18 11.00 5.25
C MET A 343 15.20 12.17 5.38
N MET A 344 14.21 12.08 6.26
CA MET A 344 13.28 13.19 6.53
C MET A 344 14.04 14.45 6.96
N ARG A 345 14.97 14.33 7.90
CA ARG A 345 15.82 15.44 8.34
C ARG A 345 16.68 15.97 7.19
N ARG A 346 17.30 15.08 6.40
CA ARG A 346 18.16 15.49 5.28
C ARG A 346 17.41 16.23 4.18
N VAL A 347 16.15 15.88 3.91
CA VAL A 347 15.30 16.62 2.96
C VAL A 347 15.18 18.07 3.39
N GLY A 348 14.91 18.35 4.67
CA GLY A 348 14.86 19.70 5.22
C GLY A 348 16.21 20.44 5.07
N GLU A 349 17.27 19.85 5.59
CA GLU A 349 18.61 20.45 5.58
C GLU A 349 19.12 20.77 4.18
N VAL A 350 18.85 19.90 3.19
CA VAL A 350 19.25 20.13 1.79
C VAL A 350 18.41 21.24 1.16
N ALA A 351 17.08 21.20 1.32
CA ALA A 351 16.19 22.21 0.75
C ALA A 351 16.51 23.62 1.30
N GLU A 352 16.64 23.75 2.62
CA GLU A 352 17.00 25.01 3.30
C GLU A 352 18.39 25.49 2.92
N GLY A 353 19.36 24.58 2.87
CA GLY A 353 20.75 24.90 2.52
C GLY A 353 20.88 25.44 1.10
N VAL A 354 20.24 24.81 0.13
CA VAL A 354 20.23 25.27 -1.28
C VAL A 354 19.53 26.63 -1.39
N ALA A 355 18.33 26.77 -0.80
CA ALA A 355 17.56 28.00 -0.89
C ALA A 355 18.34 29.18 -0.29
N ARG A 356 18.91 29.00 0.89
CA ARG A 356 19.73 30.04 1.57
C ARG A 356 20.97 30.41 0.76
N GLY A 357 21.68 29.42 0.19
CA GLY A 357 22.87 29.66 -0.66
C GLY A 357 22.56 30.46 -1.92
N MET A 358 21.29 30.49 -2.36
CA MET A 358 20.84 31.25 -3.52
C MET A 358 20.01 32.51 -3.16
N GLY A 359 20.01 32.92 -1.89
CA GLY A 359 19.39 34.15 -1.40
C GLY A 359 17.89 34.04 -1.11
N GLY A 360 17.30 32.85 -1.16
CA GLY A 360 15.89 32.55 -0.82
C GLY A 360 15.76 31.78 0.50
N THR A 361 14.56 31.29 0.76
CA THR A 361 14.27 30.39 1.89
C THR A 361 13.48 29.17 1.41
N ALA A 362 13.57 28.06 2.14
CA ALA A 362 12.70 26.90 1.95
C ALA A 362 12.16 26.44 3.29
N GLU A 363 10.91 26.00 3.29
CA GLU A 363 10.23 25.38 4.42
C GLU A 363 9.78 23.98 3.99
N VAL A 364 10.00 22.96 4.83
CA VAL A 364 9.60 21.58 4.57
C VAL A 364 8.61 21.13 5.63
N GLU A 365 7.42 20.75 5.18
CA GLU A 365 6.35 20.19 6.00
C GLU A 365 6.16 18.72 5.67
N TRP A 366 6.00 17.88 6.69
CA TRP A 366 5.68 16.46 6.56
C TRP A 366 4.25 16.21 6.99
N GLU A 367 3.51 15.39 6.22
CA GLU A 367 2.16 15.02 6.63
C GLU A 367 2.19 14.10 7.86
N ALA A 368 1.22 14.30 8.75
CA ALA A 368 1.16 13.58 10.03
C ALA A 368 0.75 12.09 9.90
N ASN A 369 0.27 11.69 8.72
CA ASN A 369 -0.31 10.36 8.45
C ASN A 369 0.65 9.39 7.75
N GLY A 370 1.96 9.66 7.80
CA GLY A 370 2.94 8.78 7.20
C GLY A 370 2.99 7.41 7.90
N TYR A 371 3.07 6.33 7.12
CA TYR A 371 3.12 4.96 7.64
C TYR A 371 4.56 4.54 7.96
N PRO A 372 4.82 3.91 9.11
CA PRO A 372 6.12 3.28 9.35
C PRO A 372 6.33 2.03 8.48
N THR A 373 7.54 1.49 8.47
CA THR A 373 7.83 0.20 7.83
C THR A 373 6.99 -0.90 8.47
N THR A 374 6.30 -1.71 7.66
CA THR A 374 5.66 -2.92 8.15
C THR A 374 6.72 -3.98 8.39
N VAL A 375 6.92 -4.32 9.65
CA VAL A 375 7.92 -5.30 10.07
C VAL A 375 7.22 -6.52 10.66
N ASN A 376 7.33 -7.65 10.00
CA ASN A 376 6.97 -8.93 10.60
C ASN A 376 8.01 -9.30 11.66
N ASP A 377 7.57 -9.59 12.87
CA ASP A 377 8.48 -10.07 13.91
C ASP A 377 9.18 -11.34 13.43
N PRO A 378 10.53 -11.37 13.34
CA PRO A 378 11.23 -12.50 12.76
C PRO A 378 11.00 -13.81 13.53
N GLY A 379 11.04 -13.77 14.87
CA GLY A 379 10.86 -14.95 15.71
C GLY A 379 9.44 -15.51 15.64
N LEU A 380 8.43 -14.62 15.65
CA LEU A 380 7.03 -15.00 15.47
C LEU A 380 6.81 -15.58 14.07
N THR A 381 7.34 -14.94 13.04
CA THR A 381 7.18 -15.37 11.65
C THR A 381 7.79 -16.73 11.41
N GLU A 382 9.01 -16.98 11.90
CA GLU A 382 9.68 -18.29 11.77
C GLU A 382 8.92 -19.38 12.53
N ARG A 383 8.40 -19.08 13.72
CA ARG A 383 7.58 -20.01 14.50
C ARG A 383 6.26 -20.35 13.80
N MET A 384 5.64 -19.40 13.10
CA MET A 384 4.33 -19.57 12.47
C MET A 384 4.39 -20.03 10.99
N ALA A 385 5.53 -19.92 10.31
CA ALA A 385 5.67 -20.38 8.93
C ALA A 385 5.30 -21.86 8.71
N PRO A 386 5.59 -22.81 9.62
CA PRO A 386 5.11 -24.20 9.51
C PRO A 386 3.59 -24.35 9.47
N SER A 387 2.83 -23.44 10.11
CA SER A 387 1.36 -23.41 10.05
C SER A 387 0.86 -23.02 8.66
N LEU A 388 1.50 -22.03 8.03
CA LEU A 388 1.22 -21.64 6.64
C LEU A 388 1.54 -22.78 5.67
N ALA A 389 2.70 -23.45 5.86
CA ALA A 389 3.12 -24.59 5.03
C ALA A 389 2.14 -25.78 5.11
N ARG A 390 1.46 -25.97 6.24
CA ARG A 390 0.44 -27.03 6.40
C ARG A 390 -0.75 -26.80 5.47
N VAL A 391 -1.10 -25.56 5.21
CA VAL A 391 -2.28 -25.19 4.40
C VAL A 391 -2.01 -25.32 2.90
N THR A 392 -0.86 -24.83 2.45
CA THR A 392 -0.52 -24.75 1.02
C THR A 392 0.39 -25.86 0.52
N GLY A 393 1.05 -26.57 1.46
CA GLY A 393 2.24 -27.36 1.14
C GLY A 393 3.49 -26.48 0.99
N SER A 394 4.65 -27.07 1.15
CA SER A 394 5.94 -26.37 1.11
C SER A 394 6.23 -25.73 -0.26
N GLU A 395 5.72 -26.32 -1.34
CA GLU A 395 5.95 -25.82 -2.71
C GLU A 395 5.15 -24.57 -3.07
N ALA A 396 3.97 -24.38 -2.47
CA ALA A 396 3.12 -23.22 -2.69
C ALA A 396 3.31 -22.11 -1.62
N LEU A 397 4.13 -22.37 -0.59
CA LEU A 397 4.59 -21.33 0.33
C LEU A 397 5.84 -20.64 -0.21
N ARG A 398 5.80 -19.33 -0.32
CA ARG A 398 6.89 -18.52 -0.90
C ARG A 398 7.49 -17.58 0.13
N GLN A 399 8.77 -17.25 -0.01
CA GLN A 399 9.33 -16.09 0.67
C GLN A 399 9.12 -14.86 -0.23
N GLY A 400 8.33 -13.90 0.25
CA GLY A 400 8.02 -12.67 -0.47
C GLY A 400 9.20 -11.70 -0.55
N PRO A 401 9.24 -10.81 -1.55
CA PRO A 401 10.18 -9.69 -1.60
C PRO A 401 9.86 -8.64 -0.54
N ARG A 402 10.74 -7.66 -0.36
CA ARG A 402 10.37 -6.37 0.23
C ARG A 402 9.55 -5.59 -0.80
N ILE A 403 8.42 -5.02 -0.40
CA ILE A 403 7.49 -4.28 -1.27
C ILE A 403 7.58 -2.79 -0.95
N MET A 404 7.79 -1.93 -1.97
CA MET A 404 7.88 -0.48 -1.80
C MET A 404 6.52 0.19 -1.58
N ALA A 405 5.40 -0.53 -1.75
CA ALA A 405 4.10 -0.09 -1.24
C ALA A 405 4.13 -0.05 0.29
N SER A 406 3.27 0.74 0.89
CA SER A 406 3.10 0.86 2.34
C SER A 406 1.82 0.16 2.78
N GLU A 407 1.72 -0.11 4.09
CA GLU A 407 0.61 -0.79 4.73
C GLU A 407 0.53 -0.31 6.19
N ASP A 408 -0.62 0.19 6.61
CA ASP A 408 -0.79 0.77 7.94
C ASP A 408 -0.93 -0.27 9.06
N PHE A 409 -1.05 -1.58 8.72
CA PHE A 409 -0.82 -2.67 9.67
C PHE A 409 0.50 -2.51 10.42
N SER A 410 1.43 -1.77 9.86
CA SER A 410 2.70 -1.38 10.48
C SER A 410 2.53 -0.79 11.88
N TYR A 411 1.48 -0.01 12.13
CA TYR A 411 1.18 0.54 13.46
C TYR A 411 0.80 -0.56 14.45
N PHE A 412 0.00 -1.55 14.04
CA PHE A 412 -0.31 -2.70 14.88
C PHE A 412 0.93 -3.54 15.16
N ALA A 413 1.78 -3.74 14.13
CA ALA A 413 3.03 -4.48 14.26
C ALA A 413 4.08 -3.77 15.14
N GLN A 414 3.98 -2.44 15.31
CA GLN A 414 4.78 -1.71 16.30
C GLN A 414 4.21 -1.84 17.73
N ALA A 415 2.92 -2.07 17.88
CA ALA A 415 2.25 -2.15 19.19
C ALA A 415 2.26 -3.58 19.78
N ALA A 416 2.38 -4.60 18.94
CA ALA A 416 2.52 -6.01 19.32
C ALA A 416 3.30 -6.77 18.22
N PRO A 417 3.98 -7.90 18.54
CA PRO A 417 4.59 -8.75 17.53
C PRO A 417 3.62 -9.09 16.40
N GLY A 418 3.96 -8.71 15.15
CA GLY A 418 3.08 -8.83 13.99
C GLY A 418 3.51 -9.90 13.01
N LEU A 419 2.55 -10.52 12.34
CA LEU A 419 2.75 -11.35 11.15
C LEU A 419 1.73 -10.94 10.08
N PHE A 420 2.22 -10.39 8.99
CA PHE A 420 1.46 -10.03 7.80
C PHE A 420 1.95 -10.86 6.61
N PHE A 421 1.03 -11.51 5.90
CA PHE A 421 1.36 -12.39 4.79
C PHE A 421 0.45 -12.14 3.58
N TRP A 422 0.90 -12.61 2.41
CA TRP A 422 0.19 -12.39 1.15
C TRP A 422 -0.47 -13.68 0.67
N VAL A 423 -1.67 -13.52 0.10
CA VAL A 423 -2.47 -14.60 -0.48
C VAL A 423 -2.65 -14.34 -1.97
N GLY A 424 -2.27 -15.30 -2.81
CA GLY A 424 -2.41 -15.22 -4.25
C GLY A 424 -3.86 -15.31 -4.72
N ILE A 425 -4.22 -14.46 -5.67
CA ILE A 425 -5.56 -14.35 -6.25
C ILE A 425 -5.56 -14.31 -7.78
N THR A 426 -4.46 -14.61 -8.42
CA THR A 426 -4.38 -14.70 -9.89
C THR A 426 -4.84 -16.07 -10.35
N PRO A 427 -5.79 -16.16 -11.32
CA PRO A 427 -6.26 -17.42 -11.84
C PRO A 427 -5.12 -18.32 -12.34
N PRO A 428 -5.21 -19.65 -12.12
CA PRO A 428 -4.24 -20.58 -12.66
C PRO A 428 -4.17 -20.48 -14.20
N GLY A 429 -2.94 -20.46 -14.74
CA GLY A 429 -2.71 -20.36 -16.18
C GLY A 429 -2.63 -18.94 -16.74
N GLU A 430 -2.94 -17.92 -15.97
CA GLU A 430 -2.64 -16.54 -16.34
C GLU A 430 -1.18 -16.18 -16.02
N ASP A 431 -0.56 -15.37 -16.89
CA ASP A 431 0.79 -14.86 -16.67
C ASP A 431 0.75 -13.81 -15.54
N PRO A 432 1.36 -14.07 -14.37
CA PRO A 432 1.36 -13.14 -13.25
C PRO A 432 1.89 -11.74 -13.58
N ALA A 433 2.75 -11.61 -14.59
CA ALA A 433 3.31 -10.34 -15.04
C ALA A 433 2.33 -9.50 -15.89
N ARG A 434 1.21 -10.07 -16.30
CA ARG A 434 0.24 -9.44 -17.20
C ARG A 434 -1.12 -9.15 -16.57
N VAL A 435 -1.34 -9.65 -15.38
CA VAL A 435 -2.60 -9.37 -14.66
C VAL A 435 -2.64 -7.92 -14.19
N ALA A 436 -3.82 -7.36 -14.14
CA ALA A 436 -4.02 -6.03 -13.58
C ALA A 436 -3.65 -6.02 -12.08
N PRO A 437 -2.74 -5.16 -11.64
CA PRO A 437 -2.32 -5.11 -10.23
C PRO A 437 -3.43 -4.57 -9.33
N ASN A 438 -3.25 -4.70 -8.03
CA ASN A 438 -4.03 -3.98 -7.03
C ASN A 438 -4.03 -2.48 -7.37
N HIS A 439 -5.11 -1.76 -7.09
CA HIS A 439 -5.44 -0.37 -7.44
C HIS A 439 -5.76 -0.13 -8.94
N SER A 440 -5.70 -1.16 -9.77
CA SER A 440 -6.13 -1.03 -11.17
C SER A 440 -7.67 -1.03 -11.29
N PRO A 441 -8.26 -0.23 -12.20
CA PRO A 441 -9.68 -0.34 -12.52
C PRO A 441 -10.08 -1.70 -13.12
N ARG A 442 -9.10 -2.52 -13.50
CA ARG A 442 -9.27 -3.89 -14.01
C ARG A 442 -8.82 -4.95 -13.00
N PHE A 443 -8.59 -4.57 -11.76
CA PHE A 443 -8.27 -5.50 -10.69
C PHE A 443 -9.38 -6.54 -10.55
N ARG A 444 -9.00 -7.82 -10.44
CA ARG A 444 -9.95 -8.93 -10.24
C ARG A 444 -9.34 -10.01 -9.38
N VAL A 445 -10.21 -10.74 -8.73
CA VAL A 445 -9.87 -11.78 -7.77
C VAL A 445 -10.35 -13.13 -8.28
N ASP A 446 -9.46 -14.12 -8.33
CA ASP A 446 -9.87 -15.51 -8.34
C ASP A 446 -10.27 -15.92 -6.92
N GLU A 447 -11.56 -16.17 -6.71
CA GLU A 447 -12.12 -16.48 -5.39
C GLU A 447 -11.60 -17.81 -4.81
N ALA A 448 -10.99 -18.67 -5.64
CA ALA A 448 -10.29 -19.87 -5.15
C ALA A 448 -9.11 -19.55 -4.24
N GLY A 449 -8.58 -18.30 -4.29
CA GLY A 449 -7.56 -17.82 -3.36
C GLY A 449 -8.06 -17.55 -1.95
N LEU A 450 -9.37 -17.38 -1.73
CA LEU A 450 -9.90 -16.98 -0.42
C LEU A 450 -9.86 -18.12 0.61
N LEU A 451 -10.18 -19.34 0.22
CA LEU A 451 -10.16 -20.50 1.12
C LEU A 451 -8.77 -20.79 1.71
N PRO A 452 -7.65 -20.74 0.95
CA PRO A 452 -6.30 -20.81 1.51
C PRO A 452 -6.01 -19.72 2.55
N GLY A 453 -6.44 -18.48 2.32
CA GLY A 453 -6.31 -17.37 3.28
C GLY A 453 -7.06 -17.64 4.59
N LEU A 454 -8.33 -18.05 4.48
CA LEU A 454 -9.16 -18.45 5.63
C LEU A 454 -8.50 -19.57 6.45
N ARG A 455 -8.10 -20.65 5.78
CA ARG A 455 -7.47 -21.80 6.43
C ARG A 455 -6.14 -21.43 7.11
N ALA A 456 -5.33 -20.60 6.44
CA ALA A 456 -4.06 -20.12 6.99
C ALA A 456 -4.27 -19.36 8.31
N MET A 457 -5.18 -18.41 8.34
CA MET A 457 -5.49 -17.67 9.57
C MET A 457 -6.03 -18.57 10.67
N LEU A 458 -6.90 -19.52 10.37
CA LEU A 458 -7.43 -20.48 11.35
C LEU A 458 -6.32 -21.36 11.94
N HIS A 459 -5.40 -21.84 11.10
CA HIS A 459 -4.25 -22.64 11.56
C HIS A 459 -3.29 -21.82 12.43
N LEU A 460 -3.04 -20.54 12.03
CA LEU A 460 -2.25 -19.63 12.85
C LEU A 460 -2.89 -19.40 14.23
N VAL A 461 -4.22 -19.22 14.30
CA VAL A 461 -4.94 -19.10 15.58
C VAL A 461 -4.73 -20.36 16.43
N ALA A 462 -5.00 -21.54 15.88
CA ALA A 462 -4.89 -22.80 16.62
C ALA A 462 -3.47 -23.04 17.14
N ASP A 463 -2.46 -22.80 16.31
CA ASP A 463 -1.07 -23.04 16.69
C ASP A 463 -0.52 -21.98 17.66
N TYR A 464 -0.87 -20.70 17.45
CA TYR A 464 -0.42 -19.63 18.34
C TYR A 464 -1.03 -19.72 19.73
N THR A 465 -2.34 -19.99 19.83
CA THR A 465 -3.02 -20.13 21.12
C THR A 465 -2.69 -21.44 21.84
N GLY A 466 -2.01 -22.37 21.17
CA GLY A 466 -1.74 -23.68 21.71
C GLY A 466 -3.02 -24.51 21.92
N SER A 467 -4.10 -24.18 21.18
CA SER A 467 -5.36 -24.91 21.24
C SER A 467 -5.14 -26.35 20.80
N ALA A 468 -5.49 -27.27 21.65
CA ALA A 468 -5.36 -28.70 21.41
C ALA A 468 -6.69 -29.36 21.78
N VAL A 469 -7.11 -30.30 20.94
CA VAL A 469 -8.13 -31.29 21.28
C VAL A 469 -7.51 -32.65 21.05
#